data_8a4d0c8f9c341d645d7367178108cb2f
#
_entry.id   8a4d0c8f9c341d645d7367178108cb2f
#
_cell.length_a   1.000
_cell.length_b   1.000
_cell.length_c   1.000
_cell.angle_alpha   90.00
_cell.angle_beta   90.00
_cell.angle_gamma   90.00
#
_symmetry.space_group_name_H-M   'P 1'
#
loop_
_entity.id
_entity.type
_entity.pdbx_description
1 polymer ?
#
loop_
_entity_poly.entity_id
_entity_poly.type
_entity_poly.pdbx_seq_one_letter_code
_entity_poly.pdbx_strand_id
1 'polypeptide(L)'
;KVPGGGGKGGKGGKGGGGSQPFPCRVNAIPRPIPDEGVPWYGRPLNVIPCAGLLSFASIFIELYYILTSLWNYKYYHVYGFLLGVYGILALVVGLTSVIAVYFTLNAENYLWQWTSFASGASTSVYVFLYGAYYFAFKTAMTGLYQSCYYFGLMTVLSLILGLVCGTLGHFAAGRFVRAVFSNVKVD
;
A
#
# COMPACT_ATOMS: atom_id res chain seq x y z
N LYS A 1 -59.32 11.70 -18.67
CA LYS A 1 -58.55 12.82 -18.07
C LYS A 1 -57.89 12.34 -16.80
N VAL A 2 -56.61 11.97 -16.83
CA VAL A 2 -55.82 11.60 -15.66
C VAL A 2 -54.77 12.68 -15.51
N PRO A 3 -54.67 13.35 -14.36
CA PRO A 3 -53.61 14.38 -14.16
C PRO A 3 -52.28 13.73 -13.78
N GLY A 4 -51.22 14.19 -14.44
CA GLY A 4 -49.89 13.74 -14.21
C GLY A 4 -49.34 14.16 -12.83
N GLY A 5 -48.74 13.20 -12.13
CA GLY A 5 -48.00 13.39 -10.91
C GLY A 5 -46.50 13.58 -11.18
N GLY A 6 -46.02 14.80 -11.04
CA GLY A 6 -44.60 15.10 -11.13
C GLY A 6 -43.84 14.55 -9.93
N GLY A 7 -42.97 13.57 -10.18
CA GLY A 7 -42.04 13.08 -9.20
C GLY A 7 -40.86 14.06 -8.99
N LYS A 8 -40.87 14.77 -7.87
CA LYS A 8 -39.75 15.60 -7.41
C LYS A 8 -38.56 14.71 -7.08
N GLY A 9 -37.42 14.92 -7.79
CA GLY A 9 -36.17 14.28 -7.51
C GLY A 9 -35.69 14.56 -6.09
N GLY A 10 -35.45 13.50 -5.33
CA GLY A 10 -34.87 13.54 -4.01
C GLY A 10 -33.42 14.07 -4.07
N LYS A 11 -33.18 15.22 -3.45
CA LYS A 11 -31.86 15.76 -3.16
C LYS A 11 -31.17 14.81 -2.19
N GLY A 12 -30.20 14.06 -2.69
CA GLY A 12 -29.31 13.23 -1.88
C GLY A 12 -28.56 14.08 -0.86
N GLY A 13 -28.54 13.63 0.37
CA GLY A 13 -27.93 14.29 1.51
C GLY A 13 -26.45 14.58 1.28
N LYS A 14 -26.06 15.82 1.58
CA LYS A 14 -24.68 16.24 1.74
C LYS A 14 -24.12 15.61 3.03
N GLY A 15 -23.46 14.47 2.91
CA GLY A 15 -22.55 13.95 3.94
C GLY A 15 -21.22 14.69 3.86
N GLY A 16 -20.83 15.34 4.95
CA GLY A 16 -19.61 16.13 5.03
C GLY A 16 -18.34 15.29 4.92
N GLY A 17 -17.36 15.85 4.24
CA GLY A 17 -16.02 15.29 4.04
C GLY A 17 -15.64 15.38 2.57
N GLY A 18 -14.70 16.28 2.21
CA GLY A 18 -14.31 16.68 0.85
C GLY A 18 -13.74 15.58 -0.06
N SER A 19 -14.33 14.37 -0.09
CA SER A 19 -14.04 13.34 -1.07
C SER A 19 -14.91 13.56 -2.31
N GLN A 20 -14.27 13.70 -3.46
CA GLN A 20 -14.95 13.72 -4.76
C GLN A 20 -15.96 12.56 -4.85
N PRO A 21 -17.19 12.80 -5.27
CA PRO A 21 -18.19 11.74 -5.37
C PRO A 21 -17.71 10.66 -6.34
N PHE A 22 -18.02 9.41 -6.02
CA PHE A 22 -17.66 8.27 -6.87
C PHE A 22 -18.32 8.42 -8.25
N PRO A 23 -17.65 8.10 -9.37
CA PRO A 23 -18.17 8.33 -10.73
C PRO A 23 -19.38 7.46 -11.09
N CYS A 24 -19.69 6.44 -10.32
CA CYS A 24 -20.86 5.57 -10.53
C CYS A 24 -21.75 5.48 -9.29
N ARG A 25 -23.01 5.03 -9.47
CA ARG A 25 -23.95 4.81 -8.38
C ARG A 25 -23.50 3.62 -7.53
N VAL A 26 -23.31 3.84 -6.25
CA VAL A 26 -22.92 2.80 -5.28
C VAL A 26 -24.13 2.34 -4.51
N ASN A 27 -24.32 1.01 -4.37
CA ASN A 27 -25.37 0.44 -3.52
C ASN A 27 -25.03 0.65 -2.04
N ALA A 28 -26.03 0.95 -1.23
CA ALA A 28 -25.86 1.14 0.21
C ALA A 28 -25.55 -0.17 0.96
N ILE A 29 -25.96 -1.32 0.41
CA ILE A 29 -25.79 -2.64 1.02
C ILE A 29 -24.66 -3.36 0.27
N PRO A 30 -23.54 -3.72 0.96
CA PRO A 30 -22.45 -4.45 0.33
C PRO A 30 -22.89 -5.90 0.00
N ARG A 31 -22.46 -6.40 -1.15
CA ARG A 31 -22.65 -7.80 -1.53
C ARG A 31 -21.81 -8.72 -0.62
N PRO A 32 -22.30 -9.92 -0.26
CA PRO A 32 -21.46 -10.90 0.41
C PRO A 32 -20.26 -11.28 -0.49
N ILE A 33 -19.08 -11.41 0.11
CA ILE A 33 -17.86 -11.80 -0.61
C ILE A 33 -17.99 -13.28 -0.94
N PRO A 34 -17.80 -13.72 -2.20
CA PRO A 34 -17.83 -15.14 -2.53
C PRO A 34 -16.61 -15.84 -1.93
N ASP A 35 -16.83 -16.77 -1.00
CA ASP A 35 -15.76 -17.57 -0.39
C ASP A 35 -15.35 -18.76 -1.26
N GLU A 36 -16.26 -19.23 -2.12
CA GLU A 36 -16.07 -20.37 -2.99
C GLU A 36 -15.69 -19.95 -4.41
N GLY A 37 -14.62 -20.53 -4.94
CA GLY A 37 -14.18 -20.33 -6.32
C GLY A 37 -13.10 -19.26 -6.53
N VAL A 38 -12.69 -18.53 -5.49
CA VAL A 38 -11.59 -17.58 -5.62
C VAL A 38 -10.26 -18.33 -5.65
N PRO A 39 -9.47 -18.21 -6.74
CA PRO A 39 -8.16 -18.84 -6.82
C PRO A 39 -7.25 -18.34 -5.69
N TRP A 40 -6.32 -19.20 -5.25
CA TRP A 40 -5.42 -18.91 -4.13
C TRP A 40 -4.65 -17.58 -4.26
N TYR A 41 -4.35 -17.16 -5.50
CA TYR A 41 -3.68 -15.88 -5.81
C TYR A 41 -4.60 -14.65 -5.79
N GLY A 42 -5.92 -14.84 -5.77
CA GLY A 42 -6.91 -13.75 -5.64
C GLY A 42 -7.26 -13.42 -4.19
N ARG A 43 -6.82 -14.24 -3.23
CA ARG A 43 -7.08 -13.98 -1.81
C ARG A 43 -6.21 -12.85 -1.29
N PRO A 44 -6.77 -11.86 -0.56
CA PRO A 44 -6.01 -10.72 -0.06
C PRO A 44 -4.84 -11.14 0.84
N LEU A 45 -4.97 -12.25 1.56
CA LEU A 45 -3.93 -12.80 2.42
C LEU A 45 -2.65 -13.18 1.66
N ASN A 46 -2.76 -13.58 0.40
CA ASN A 46 -1.61 -13.95 -0.45
C ASN A 46 -1.14 -12.78 -1.31
N VAL A 47 -2.07 -11.93 -1.77
CA VAL A 47 -1.77 -10.77 -2.61
C VAL A 47 -0.92 -9.73 -1.83
N ILE A 48 -1.26 -9.47 -0.58
CA ILE A 48 -0.59 -8.49 0.28
C ILE A 48 0.91 -8.80 0.44
N PRO A 49 1.32 -10.00 0.91
CA PRO A 49 2.74 -10.30 1.07
C PRO A 49 3.49 -10.37 -0.26
N CYS A 50 2.87 -10.87 -1.34
CA CYS A 50 3.50 -10.88 -2.65
C CYS A 50 3.79 -9.46 -3.17
N ALA A 51 2.86 -8.53 -3.00
CA ALA A 51 3.05 -7.14 -3.38
C ALA A 51 4.17 -6.47 -2.58
N GLY A 52 4.22 -6.72 -1.27
CA GLY A 52 5.29 -6.23 -0.41
C GLY A 52 6.66 -6.82 -0.74
N LEU A 53 6.72 -8.10 -1.09
CA LEU A 53 7.95 -8.75 -1.51
C LEU A 53 8.50 -8.15 -2.82
N LEU A 54 7.64 -7.87 -3.80
CA LEU A 54 8.02 -7.21 -5.06
C LEU A 54 8.60 -5.81 -4.81
N SER A 55 7.93 -5.02 -3.97
CA SER A 55 8.39 -3.69 -3.60
C SER A 55 9.71 -3.74 -2.84
N PHE A 56 9.86 -4.68 -1.90
CA PHE A 56 11.10 -4.91 -1.17
C PHE A 56 12.25 -5.35 -2.08
N ALA A 57 12.00 -6.26 -3.03
CA ALA A 57 13.01 -6.74 -3.96
C ALA A 57 13.63 -5.60 -4.79
N SER A 58 12.84 -4.58 -5.14
CA SER A 58 13.32 -3.44 -5.92
C SER A 58 14.29 -2.53 -5.14
N ILE A 59 14.19 -2.49 -3.81
CA ILE A 59 15.05 -1.64 -2.95
C ILE A 59 16.06 -2.43 -2.12
N PHE A 60 16.12 -3.75 -2.30
CA PHE A 60 16.97 -4.62 -1.49
C PHE A 60 18.46 -4.23 -1.55
N ILE A 61 18.96 -3.98 -2.74
CA ILE A 61 20.37 -3.61 -2.96
C ILE A 61 20.67 -2.25 -2.33
N GLU A 62 19.80 -1.30 -2.54
CA GLU A 62 19.93 0.06 -2.01
C GLU A 62 19.87 0.08 -0.48
N LEU A 63 18.98 -0.73 0.09
CA LEU A 63 18.87 -0.86 1.54
C LEU A 63 20.17 -1.41 2.15
N TYR A 64 20.80 -2.38 1.48
CA TYR A 64 22.10 -2.89 1.88
C TYR A 64 23.17 -1.79 1.90
N TYR A 65 23.24 -0.96 0.84
CA TYR A 65 24.18 0.15 0.77
C TYR A 65 23.90 1.22 1.82
N ILE A 66 22.64 1.54 2.08
CA ILE A 66 22.25 2.50 3.12
C ILE A 66 22.70 2.01 4.50
N LEU A 67 22.39 0.77 4.85
CA LEU A 67 22.78 0.19 6.13
C LEU A 67 24.31 0.15 6.30
N THR A 68 25.02 -0.24 5.25
CA THR A 68 26.50 -0.25 5.27
C THR A 68 27.09 1.15 5.41
N SER A 69 26.51 2.14 4.74
CA SER A 69 26.97 3.54 4.80
C SER A 69 26.70 4.18 6.16
N LEU A 70 25.58 3.83 6.78
CA LEU A 70 25.21 4.33 8.12
C LEU A 70 26.25 3.94 9.17
N TRP A 71 26.82 2.74 9.07
CA TRP A 71 27.83 2.24 9.99
C TRP A 71 29.25 2.72 9.69
N ASN A 72 29.55 3.09 8.43
CA ASN A 72 30.88 3.53 7.99
C ASN A 72 31.11 5.05 8.05
N TYR A 73 30.18 5.81 8.61
CA TYR A 73 30.25 7.28 8.74
C TYR A 73 30.53 8.05 7.43
N LYS A 74 30.17 7.51 6.28
CA LYS A 74 30.33 8.16 4.97
C LYS A 74 29.05 8.87 4.53
N TYR A 75 28.74 10.01 5.16
CA TYR A 75 27.44 10.69 5.00
C TYR A 75 27.26 11.52 3.72
N TYR A 76 28.35 11.92 3.06
CA TYR A 76 28.28 13.00 2.07
C TYR A 76 27.55 12.68 0.75
N HIS A 77 27.44 11.41 0.37
CA HIS A 77 26.77 11.00 -0.88
C HIS A 77 25.42 10.30 -0.65
N VAL A 78 25.08 10.04 0.61
CA VAL A 78 23.94 9.20 0.96
C VAL A 78 22.59 9.90 0.72
N TYR A 79 22.50 11.22 0.94
CA TYR A 79 21.22 11.93 0.87
C TYR A 79 20.63 12.00 -0.54
N GLY A 80 21.42 12.32 -1.55
CA GLY A 80 20.96 12.36 -2.94
C GLY A 80 20.56 10.99 -3.46
N PHE A 81 21.36 9.98 -3.13
CA PHE A 81 21.09 8.59 -3.46
C PHE A 81 19.82 8.09 -2.75
N LEU A 82 19.64 8.39 -1.46
CA LEU A 82 18.47 8.05 -0.68
C LEU A 82 17.17 8.64 -1.29
N LEU A 83 17.22 9.88 -1.76
CA LEU A 83 16.09 10.51 -2.43
C LEU A 83 15.71 9.77 -3.72
N GLY A 84 16.70 9.40 -4.54
CA GLY A 84 16.49 8.63 -5.76
C GLY A 84 15.86 7.26 -5.48
N VAL A 85 16.39 6.53 -4.53
CA VAL A 85 15.86 5.24 -4.06
C VAL A 85 14.42 5.35 -3.57
N TYR A 86 14.13 6.40 -2.80
CA TYR A 86 12.78 6.66 -2.34
C TYR A 86 11.80 6.95 -3.49
N GLY A 87 12.23 7.67 -4.51
CA GLY A 87 11.44 7.91 -5.73
C GLY A 87 11.10 6.62 -6.47
N ILE A 88 12.10 5.74 -6.66
CA ILE A 88 11.90 4.42 -7.29
C ILE A 88 10.95 3.55 -6.44
N LEU A 89 11.16 3.52 -5.13
CA LEU A 89 10.28 2.80 -4.21
C LEU A 89 8.82 3.28 -4.33
N ALA A 90 8.59 4.59 -4.30
CA ALA A 90 7.25 5.17 -4.41
C ALA A 90 6.56 4.75 -5.71
N LEU A 91 7.30 4.74 -6.83
CA LEU A 91 6.79 4.29 -8.12
C LEU A 91 6.44 2.80 -8.10
N VAL A 92 7.34 1.94 -7.62
CA VAL A 92 7.11 0.49 -7.57
C VAL A 92 5.97 0.15 -6.63
N VAL A 93 5.90 0.76 -5.45
CA VAL A 93 4.78 0.57 -4.50
C VAL A 93 3.45 0.98 -5.13
N GLY A 94 3.42 2.10 -5.86
CA GLY A 94 2.22 2.53 -6.59
C GLY A 94 1.76 1.49 -7.61
N LEU A 95 2.67 0.99 -8.44
CA LEU A 95 2.38 -0.02 -9.46
C LEU A 95 1.93 -1.37 -8.85
N THR A 96 2.64 -1.86 -7.84
CA THR A 96 2.29 -3.13 -7.17
C THR A 96 0.95 -3.04 -6.44
N SER A 97 0.63 -1.89 -5.84
CA SER A 97 -0.67 -1.67 -5.20
C SER A 97 -1.82 -1.64 -6.21
N VAL A 98 -1.62 -1.07 -7.41
CA VAL A 98 -2.60 -1.12 -8.50
C VAL A 98 -2.85 -2.56 -8.94
N ILE A 99 -1.80 -3.37 -9.11
CA ILE A 99 -1.92 -4.78 -9.47
C ILE A 99 -2.67 -5.56 -8.37
N ALA A 100 -2.33 -5.33 -7.10
CA ALA A 100 -2.98 -5.97 -5.97
C ALA A 100 -4.49 -5.65 -5.93
N VAL A 101 -4.85 -4.40 -6.17
CA VAL A 101 -6.26 -3.97 -6.24
C VAL A 101 -6.97 -4.57 -7.44
N TYR A 102 -6.30 -4.67 -8.59
CA TYR A 102 -6.87 -5.35 -9.76
C TYR A 102 -7.27 -6.80 -9.45
N PHE A 103 -6.40 -7.57 -8.81
CA PHE A 103 -6.73 -8.94 -8.39
C PHE A 103 -7.86 -8.98 -7.36
N THR A 104 -7.88 -8.04 -6.42
CA THR A 104 -8.93 -7.94 -5.39
C THR A 104 -10.29 -7.62 -6.00
N LEU A 105 -10.35 -6.71 -6.97
CA LEU A 105 -11.58 -6.37 -7.68
C LEU A 105 -12.06 -7.52 -8.57
N ASN A 106 -11.12 -8.24 -9.21
CA ASN A 106 -11.46 -9.42 -10.01
C ASN A 106 -12.03 -10.58 -9.16
N ALA A 107 -11.64 -10.63 -7.88
CA ALA A 107 -12.21 -11.55 -6.90
C ALA A 107 -13.53 -11.05 -6.27
N GLU A 108 -14.15 -10.01 -6.84
CA GLU A 108 -15.40 -9.38 -6.36
C GLU A 108 -15.33 -8.92 -4.89
N ASN A 109 -14.13 -8.61 -4.37
CA ASN A 109 -13.94 -8.17 -3.00
C ASN A 109 -13.97 -6.63 -2.93
N TYR A 110 -14.94 -6.09 -2.18
CA TYR A 110 -15.09 -4.64 -2.00
C TYR A 110 -14.08 -4.02 -1.03
N LEU A 111 -13.29 -4.83 -0.30
CA LEU A 111 -12.29 -4.35 0.66
C LEU A 111 -10.97 -3.92 0.00
N TRP A 112 -11.02 -3.48 -1.25
CA TRP A 112 -9.83 -3.06 -2.01
C TRP A 112 -9.02 -1.95 -1.35
N GLN A 113 -9.67 -1.09 -0.55
CA GLN A 113 -9.01 0.01 0.16
C GLN A 113 -7.99 -0.52 1.20
N TRP A 114 -8.42 -1.49 2.02
CA TRP A 114 -7.55 -2.12 3.00
C TRP A 114 -6.46 -2.96 2.34
N THR A 115 -6.78 -3.68 1.28
CA THR A 115 -5.81 -4.47 0.53
C THR A 115 -4.74 -3.58 -0.10
N SER A 116 -5.13 -2.44 -0.66
CA SER A 116 -4.20 -1.48 -1.26
C SER A 116 -3.25 -0.86 -0.22
N PHE A 117 -3.78 -0.45 0.93
CA PHE A 117 -2.96 0.08 2.02
C PHE A 117 -2.02 -0.99 2.59
N ALA A 118 -2.55 -2.18 2.87
CA ALA A 118 -1.78 -3.29 3.44
C ALA A 118 -0.69 -3.79 2.48
N SER A 119 -0.94 -3.79 1.17
CA SER A 119 0.07 -4.18 0.17
C SER A 119 1.27 -3.24 0.16
N GLY A 120 1.04 -1.93 0.26
CA GLY A 120 2.11 -0.95 0.41
C GLY A 120 2.82 -1.07 1.76
N ALA A 121 2.06 -1.19 2.85
CA ALA A 121 2.60 -1.28 4.20
C ALA A 121 3.39 -2.56 4.45
N SER A 122 3.06 -3.69 3.78
CA SER A 122 3.78 -4.95 3.93
C SER A 122 5.27 -4.86 3.56
N THR A 123 5.65 -3.92 2.70
CA THR A 123 7.06 -3.63 2.37
C THR A 123 7.88 -3.32 3.63
N SER A 124 7.30 -2.62 4.60
CA SER A 124 8.00 -2.27 5.83
C SER A 124 8.34 -3.47 6.72
N VAL A 125 7.50 -4.49 6.68
CA VAL A 125 7.74 -5.74 7.42
C VAL A 125 8.98 -6.43 6.88
N TYR A 126 9.14 -6.49 5.56
CA TYR A 126 10.33 -7.06 4.93
C TYR A 126 11.59 -6.24 5.21
N VAL A 127 11.48 -4.91 5.22
CA VAL A 127 12.59 -4.02 5.60
C VAL A 127 13.01 -4.26 7.05
N PHE A 128 12.06 -4.41 7.96
CA PHE A 128 12.35 -4.72 9.35
C PHE A 128 13.02 -6.09 9.52
N LEU A 129 12.50 -7.12 8.86
CA LEU A 129 13.10 -8.47 8.88
C LEU A 129 14.52 -8.47 8.33
N TYR A 130 14.76 -7.71 7.25
CA TYR A 130 16.09 -7.56 6.70
C TYR A 130 17.03 -6.82 7.65
N GLY A 131 16.56 -5.78 8.35
CA GLY A 131 17.32 -5.08 9.38
C GLY A 131 17.71 -6.02 10.55
N ALA A 132 16.79 -6.88 10.97
CA ALA A 132 17.06 -7.91 11.99
C ALA A 132 18.10 -8.93 11.50
N TYR A 133 17.96 -9.39 10.25
CA TYR A 133 18.96 -10.27 9.62
C TYR A 133 20.34 -9.61 9.58
N TYR A 134 20.41 -8.36 9.14
CA TYR A 134 21.67 -7.61 9.06
C TYR A 134 22.33 -7.47 10.42
N PHE A 135 21.54 -7.19 11.48
CA PHE A 135 22.06 -7.16 12.85
C PHE A 135 22.66 -8.49 13.28
N ALA A 136 21.95 -9.60 13.03
CA ALA A 136 22.38 -10.92 13.49
C ALA A 136 23.65 -11.43 12.80
N PHE A 137 23.83 -11.13 11.49
CA PHE A 137 24.89 -11.74 10.68
C PHE A 137 26.02 -10.78 10.28
N LYS A 138 25.77 -9.49 10.27
CA LYS A 138 26.75 -8.49 9.80
C LYS A 138 27.28 -7.59 10.90
N THR A 139 26.61 -7.50 12.03
CA THR A 139 26.95 -6.58 13.10
C THR A 139 27.47 -7.36 14.31
N ALA A 140 28.72 -7.11 14.71
CA ALA A 140 29.33 -7.74 15.90
C ALA A 140 29.06 -6.92 17.18
N MET A 141 27.79 -6.51 17.37
CA MET A 141 27.41 -5.76 18.58
C MET A 141 27.02 -6.71 19.70
N THR A 142 27.75 -6.64 20.83
CA THR A 142 27.51 -7.51 22.00
C THR A 142 26.86 -6.78 23.17
N GLY A 143 26.71 -5.44 23.08
CA GLY A 143 26.15 -4.61 24.13
C GLY A 143 24.60 -4.63 24.11
N LEU A 144 23.95 -4.90 25.24
CA LEU A 144 22.50 -4.89 25.37
C LEU A 144 21.88 -3.53 25.03
N TYR A 145 22.52 -2.45 25.47
CA TYR A 145 22.10 -1.08 25.15
C TYR A 145 22.14 -0.79 23.65
N GLN A 146 23.22 -1.19 22.96
CA GLN A 146 23.38 -0.99 21.51
C GLN A 146 22.32 -1.77 20.72
N SER A 147 22.02 -3.00 21.13
CA SER A 147 20.98 -3.84 20.53
C SER A 147 19.60 -3.20 20.67
N CYS A 148 19.23 -2.76 21.87
CA CYS A 148 17.95 -2.10 22.10
C CYS A 148 17.82 -0.79 21.27
N TYR A 149 18.88 0.00 21.21
CA TYR A 149 18.88 1.23 20.41
C TYR A 149 18.70 0.94 18.91
N TYR A 150 19.43 -0.05 18.39
CA TYR A 150 19.31 -0.47 17.00
C TYR A 150 17.90 -0.93 16.64
N PHE A 151 17.34 -1.86 17.41
CA PHE A 151 15.97 -2.36 17.15
C PHE A 151 14.92 -1.26 17.33
N GLY A 152 15.07 -0.38 18.31
CA GLY A 152 14.20 0.77 18.48
C GLY A 152 14.21 1.69 17.26
N LEU A 153 15.39 2.05 16.78
CA LEU A 153 15.53 2.88 15.58
C LEU A 153 14.98 2.21 14.32
N MET A 154 15.29 0.92 14.12
CA MET A 154 14.79 0.16 12.98
C MET A 154 13.27 0.00 12.99
N THR A 155 12.67 -0.18 14.17
CA THR A 155 11.21 -0.24 14.31
C THR A 155 10.56 1.08 13.91
N VAL A 156 11.06 2.20 14.39
CA VAL A 156 10.53 3.53 14.06
C VAL A 156 10.66 3.81 12.57
N LEU A 157 11.84 3.56 11.98
CA LEU A 157 12.05 3.73 10.53
C LEU A 157 11.12 2.85 9.70
N SER A 158 10.97 1.58 10.08
CA SER A 158 10.08 0.65 9.40
C SER A 158 8.62 1.09 9.48
N LEU A 159 8.15 1.56 10.64
CA LEU A 159 6.79 2.08 10.79
C LEU A 159 6.52 3.31 9.92
N ILE A 160 7.43 4.28 9.92
CA ILE A 160 7.33 5.46 9.07
C ILE A 160 7.28 5.06 7.59
N LEU A 161 8.18 4.19 7.17
CA LEU A 161 8.21 3.69 5.79
C LEU A 161 6.90 2.98 5.43
N GLY A 162 6.37 2.14 6.32
CA GLY A 162 5.11 1.42 6.13
C GLY A 162 3.91 2.35 5.95
N LEU A 163 3.81 3.38 6.78
CA LEU A 163 2.75 4.39 6.65
C LEU A 163 2.85 5.15 5.33
N VAL A 164 4.05 5.58 4.96
CA VAL A 164 4.25 6.32 3.71
C VAL A 164 3.99 5.43 2.49
N CYS A 165 4.52 4.22 2.44
CA CYS A 165 4.27 3.28 1.35
C CYS A 165 2.79 2.88 1.28
N GLY A 166 2.14 2.64 2.42
CA GLY A 166 0.71 2.33 2.49
C GLY A 166 -0.16 3.47 1.95
N THR A 167 0.12 4.72 2.33
CA THR A 167 -0.62 5.88 1.81
C THR A 167 -0.40 6.12 0.33
N LEU A 168 0.82 5.96 -0.16
CA LEU A 168 1.13 6.06 -1.60
C LEU A 168 0.41 4.98 -2.39
N GLY A 169 0.43 3.73 -1.91
CA GLY A 169 -0.27 2.62 -2.53
C GLY A 169 -1.79 2.84 -2.58
N HIS A 170 -2.38 3.30 -1.48
CA HIS A 170 -3.80 3.64 -1.43
C HIS A 170 -4.17 4.77 -2.40
N PHE A 171 -3.35 5.81 -2.49
CA PHE A 171 -3.58 6.92 -3.41
C PHE A 171 -3.51 6.49 -4.88
N ALA A 172 -2.49 5.70 -5.26
CA ALA A 172 -2.33 5.16 -6.60
C ALA A 172 -3.51 4.25 -6.99
N ALA A 173 -3.87 3.33 -6.10
CA ALA A 173 -5.01 2.43 -6.30
C ALA A 173 -6.35 3.19 -6.41
N GLY A 174 -6.56 4.20 -5.58
CA GLY A 174 -7.76 5.04 -5.64
C GLY A 174 -7.90 5.78 -6.97
N ARG A 175 -6.79 6.28 -7.53
CA ARG A 175 -6.79 6.85 -8.89
C ARG A 175 -7.12 5.83 -9.96
N PHE A 176 -6.54 4.64 -9.87
CA PHE A 176 -6.80 3.55 -10.80
C PHE A 176 -8.28 3.13 -10.77
N VAL A 177 -8.84 2.87 -9.59
CA VAL A 177 -10.25 2.47 -9.44
C VAL A 177 -11.19 3.53 -10.02
N ARG A 178 -10.96 4.81 -9.73
CA ARG A 178 -11.77 5.90 -10.31
C ARG A 178 -11.66 5.98 -11.83
N ALA A 179 -10.49 5.78 -12.39
CA ALA A 179 -10.28 5.78 -13.84
C ALA A 179 -11.02 4.62 -14.52
N VAL A 180 -10.98 3.42 -13.93
CA VAL A 180 -11.71 2.24 -14.44
C VAL A 180 -13.21 2.49 -14.41
N PHE A 181 -13.76 2.90 -13.28
CA PHE A 181 -15.20 3.10 -13.14
C PHE A 181 -15.76 4.32 -13.88
N SER A 182 -14.93 5.31 -14.23
CA SER A 182 -15.38 6.44 -15.06
C SER A 182 -15.57 6.06 -16.52
N ASN A 183 -14.85 5.03 -16.99
CA ASN A 183 -14.90 4.58 -18.38
C ASN A 183 -15.92 3.45 -18.61
N VAL A 184 -16.41 2.84 -17.56
CA VAL A 184 -17.48 1.83 -17.66
C VAL A 184 -18.83 2.55 -17.70
N LYS A 185 -19.47 2.54 -18.89
CA LYS A 185 -20.88 2.94 -19.01
C LYS A 185 -21.71 1.89 -18.29
N VAL A 186 -22.32 2.29 -17.17
CA VAL A 186 -23.34 1.49 -16.51
C VAL A 186 -24.65 1.81 -17.21
N ASP A 187 -25.06 0.94 -18.12
CA ASP A 187 -26.40 0.97 -18.73
C ASP A 187 -27.45 0.51 -17.70
#